data_c30d251c4de81c2b4cb9df937c7e9777
#
_entry.id   c30d251c4de81c2b4cb9df937c7e9777
#
_cell.length_a   1.000
_cell.length_b   1.000
_cell.length_c   1.000
_cell.angle_alpha   90.00
_cell.angle_beta   90.00
_cell.angle_gamma   90.00
#
_symmetry.space_group_name_H-M   'P 1'
#
loop_
_entity.id
_entity.type
_entity.pdbx_description
1 polymer ?
#
loop_
_entity_poly.entity_id
_entity_poly.type
_entity_poly.pdbx_seq_one_letter_code
_entity_poly.pdbx_strand_id
1 'polypeptide(L)'
;MSKVKVIIVGGGLSGLSAAHTVLERGGNVNSFMGGNSTKATSGINGANTQAQQTLGIPDTSAKFFADTKKSARELARDDLIRVLTYKSGDAVNWLIERFNLDLSKVSRLGGHSEKRTHRGTQQFPGMTITYALMEKLEDMAAQHPDRVKILKKAKVTKLLQEDGKVIGVDYERDGKHYTEYGPVVLATGGYAADFTADSLLQQYRPEYYNLPTTNGDHCTGDGHKMAMLIGAKGIDLEKVQVHPTGLVDPKDPDAKVKFLAAEALRGVGGLLINRDGERFVDELEHRDYVTGKMWENDKFPVRLVLNSTSSKEIEWHCKHYVGRGLMKKFNSGEELAKEIGCSPEALKKTFDDHNRYAKNPGTDPFGKKFFSGGDFSMSDTYHAAIMTPVLHYTMGGLEIGINAAVHNANGGEVEGLYACGELAGGVHGANRLGGSSLLGCVVFGRVAGDSVSSYLLSSLANTDANVKAAKRLGTINNHLVETKIKLDPESKALQLSFSWGDETGDQNQKDAGGAQVPASSAPGQKGDRTAAEIEPEALPTPPAKKGSDKGDKKEYTLEEVAKHNTEKDCWVVIGGQVLDVTNFLEDHPGGVKAIMLYAGRDATEEFDMIHPPNAIAKYAPDTVIGTIKS
;
A
#
# COMPACT_ATOMS: atom_id res chain seq x y z
N MET A 1 -32.81 -14.68 9.00
CA MET A 1 -32.29 -13.33 9.31
C MET A 1 -31.14 -13.04 8.37
N SER A 2 -31.23 -12.07 7.47
CA SER A 2 -30.09 -11.65 6.65
C SER A 2 -29.01 -11.17 7.61
N LYS A 3 -27.82 -11.80 7.60
CA LYS A 3 -26.71 -11.33 8.42
C LYS A 3 -26.34 -9.93 7.95
N VAL A 4 -26.49 -8.96 8.82
CA VAL A 4 -26.14 -7.57 8.53
C VAL A 4 -24.63 -7.52 8.30
N LYS A 5 -24.20 -7.06 7.14
CA LYS A 5 -22.81 -7.11 6.69
C LYS A 5 -22.43 -5.84 5.93
N VAL A 6 -21.14 -5.53 5.93
CA VAL A 6 -20.54 -4.49 5.09
C VAL A 6 -19.99 -5.14 3.83
N ILE A 7 -20.21 -4.53 2.68
CA ILE A 7 -19.67 -4.95 1.39
C ILE A 7 -18.45 -4.10 1.07
N ILE A 8 -17.29 -4.73 0.90
CA ILE A 8 -16.05 -4.04 0.53
C ILE A 8 -15.66 -4.45 -0.88
N VAL A 9 -15.66 -3.50 -1.79
CA VAL A 9 -15.36 -3.70 -3.20
C VAL A 9 -13.92 -3.27 -3.49
N GLY A 10 -13.05 -4.24 -3.72
CA GLY A 10 -11.63 -4.04 -3.91
C GLY A 10 -10.79 -4.64 -2.78
N GLY A 11 -9.87 -5.54 -3.15
CA GLY A 11 -9.02 -6.29 -2.22
C GLY A 11 -7.59 -5.77 -2.14
N GLY A 12 -7.35 -4.52 -2.59
CA GLY A 12 -6.10 -3.81 -2.34
C GLY A 12 -5.97 -3.38 -0.87
N LEU A 13 -4.85 -2.75 -0.52
CA LEU A 13 -4.54 -2.39 0.87
C LEU A 13 -5.64 -1.56 1.54
N SER A 14 -6.34 -0.69 0.81
CA SER A 14 -7.43 0.12 1.38
C SER A 14 -8.65 -0.71 1.75
N GLY A 15 -9.08 -1.63 0.88
CA GLY A 15 -10.18 -2.54 1.17
C GLY A 15 -9.85 -3.52 2.30
N LEU A 16 -8.61 -4.04 2.34
CA LEU A 16 -8.14 -4.89 3.43
C LEU A 16 -8.12 -4.14 4.76
N SER A 17 -7.65 -2.88 4.78
CA SER A 17 -7.65 -2.04 5.99
C SER A 17 -9.07 -1.76 6.48
N ALA A 18 -10.02 -1.49 5.57
CA ALA A 18 -11.43 -1.34 5.91
C ALA A 18 -12.01 -2.65 6.46
N ALA A 19 -11.73 -3.80 5.83
CA ALA A 19 -12.21 -5.11 6.26
C ALA A 19 -11.77 -5.46 7.68
N HIS A 20 -10.47 -5.32 7.97
CA HIS A 20 -9.95 -5.57 9.31
C HIS A 20 -10.57 -4.64 10.36
N THR A 21 -10.76 -3.35 10.03
CA THR A 21 -11.38 -2.39 10.95
C THR A 21 -12.85 -2.73 11.22
N VAL A 22 -13.64 -3.09 10.20
CA VAL A 22 -15.02 -3.55 10.39
C VAL A 22 -15.07 -4.78 11.31
N LEU A 23 -14.15 -5.73 11.14
CA LEU A 23 -14.06 -6.94 11.97
C LEU A 23 -13.64 -6.64 13.40
N GLU A 24 -12.73 -5.69 13.61
CA GLU A 24 -12.34 -5.17 14.93
C GLU A 24 -13.53 -4.51 15.66
N ARG A 25 -14.46 -3.89 14.92
CA ARG A 25 -15.71 -3.32 15.44
C ARG A 25 -16.84 -4.34 15.60
N GLY A 26 -16.58 -5.64 15.37
CA GLY A 26 -17.55 -6.73 15.52
C GLY A 26 -18.48 -6.94 14.32
N GLY A 27 -18.31 -6.19 13.23
CA GLY A 27 -19.09 -6.33 12.00
C GLY A 27 -18.75 -7.59 11.19
N ASN A 28 -19.57 -7.87 10.17
CA ASN A 28 -19.33 -8.93 9.17
C ASN A 28 -18.92 -8.31 7.84
N VAL A 29 -18.07 -9.00 7.09
CA VAL A 29 -17.46 -8.48 5.85
C VAL A 29 -17.64 -9.45 4.68
N ASN A 30 -18.03 -8.90 3.51
CA ASN A 30 -17.81 -9.52 2.20
C ASN A 30 -16.75 -8.70 1.46
N SER A 31 -15.62 -9.30 1.12
CA SER A 31 -14.48 -8.63 0.48
C SER A 31 -14.12 -9.28 -0.86
N PHE A 32 -13.60 -8.47 -1.78
CA PHE A 32 -13.15 -8.86 -3.13
C PHE A 32 -11.64 -8.55 -3.23
N MET A 33 -10.78 -9.52 -3.54
CA MET A 33 -9.33 -9.41 -3.42
C MET A 33 -8.61 -9.10 -4.74
N GLY A 34 -7.51 -8.32 -4.67
CA GLY A 34 -6.61 -7.91 -5.74
C GLY A 34 -6.23 -6.43 -5.63
N GLY A 35 -5.18 -5.95 -6.32
CA GLY A 35 -4.87 -4.53 -6.42
C GLY A 35 -3.40 -4.16 -6.66
N ASN A 36 -3.15 -2.87 -6.99
CA ASN A 36 -1.82 -2.32 -7.26
C ASN A 36 -0.94 -2.13 -6.00
N SER A 37 -1.50 -2.24 -4.80
CA SER A 37 -0.78 -1.97 -3.54
C SER A 37 0.47 -2.84 -3.39
N THR A 38 0.43 -4.08 -3.90
CA THR A 38 1.57 -5.01 -3.87
C THR A 38 2.77 -4.53 -4.69
N LYS A 39 2.57 -3.64 -5.66
CA LYS A 39 3.62 -3.11 -6.55
C LYS A 39 4.35 -1.90 -5.96
N ALA A 40 3.97 -1.39 -4.78
CA ALA A 40 4.60 -0.23 -4.17
C ALA A 40 5.99 -0.58 -3.61
N THR A 41 7.00 0.17 -4.05
CA THR A 41 8.42 -0.18 -3.87
C THR A 41 9.16 0.64 -2.82
N SER A 42 8.65 1.82 -2.42
CA SER A 42 9.41 2.75 -1.58
C SER A 42 9.10 2.69 -0.09
N GLY A 43 7.86 2.42 0.30
CA GLY A 43 7.44 2.35 1.70
C GLY A 43 6.14 3.10 2.00
N ILE A 44 5.82 3.13 3.29
CA ILE A 44 4.66 3.82 3.87
C ILE A 44 5.12 5.00 4.75
N ASN A 45 4.49 6.16 4.59
CA ASN A 45 4.80 7.32 5.42
C ASN A 45 4.19 7.20 6.83
N GLY A 46 4.94 7.69 7.83
CA GLY A 46 4.48 7.83 9.20
C GLY A 46 5.24 8.94 9.91
N ALA A 47 4.55 9.74 10.72
CA ALA A 47 5.16 10.77 11.56
C ALA A 47 4.95 10.43 13.04
N ASN A 48 5.90 10.79 13.88
CA ASN A 48 5.93 10.46 15.32
C ASN A 48 5.97 8.95 15.62
N THR A 49 6.58 8.15 14.77
CA THR A 49 6.68 6.70 14.96
C THR A 49 7.80 6.32 15.93
N GLN A 50 7.71 5.14 16.55
CA GLN A 50 8.77 4.61 17.40
C GLN A 50 10.11 4.46 16.64
N ALA A 51 10.08 4.05 15.37
CA ALA A 51 11.27 3.94 14.53
C ALA A 51 11.96 5.30 14.35
N GLN A 52 11.20 6.38 14.13
CA GLN A 52 11.76 7.73 14.03
C GLN A 52 12.38 8.19 15.35
N GLN A 53 11.74 7.93 16.48
CA GLN A 53 12.27 8.26 17.81
C GLN A 53 13.59 7.54 18.07
N THR A 54 13.65 6.24 17.80
CA THR A 54 14.88 5.44 17.97
C THR A 54 16.02 5.93 17.08
N LEU A 55 15.72 6.42 15.87
CA LEU A 55 16.71 6.95 14.93
C LEU A 55 17.03 8.43 15.14
N GLY A 56 16.45 9.10 16.15
CA GLY A 56 16.64 10.52 16.42
C GLY A 56 16.12 11.44 15.30
N ILE A 57 15.11 11.02 14.54
CA ILE A 57 14.52 11.80 13.45
C ILE A 57 13.49 12.76 14.03
N PRO A 58 13.66 14.10 13.88
CA PRO A 58 12.81 15.10 14.52
C PRO A 58 11.54 15.40 13.67
N ASP A 59 10.86 14.37 13.22
CA ASP A 59 9.63 14.52 12.43
C ASP A 59 8.40 14.68 13.33
N THR A 60 7.38 15.36 12.79
CA THR A 60 6.09 15.56 13.47
C THR A 60 4.95 15.54 12.47
N SER A 61 3.72 15.24 12.94
CA SER A 61 2.51 15.33 12.12
C SER A 61 2.32 16.73 11.53
N ALA A 62 2.72 17.78 12.25
CA ALA A 62 2.65 19.16 11.76
C ALA A 62 3.61 19.43 10.59
N LYS A 63 4.87 18.94 10.66
CA LYS A 63 5.81 19.00 9.54
C LYS A 63 5.29 18.22 8.34
N PHE A 64 4.76 17.02 8.60
CA PHE A 64 4.18 16.20 7.53
C PHE A 64 2.94 16.86 6.90
N PHE A 65 2.10 17.51 7.69
CA PHE A 65 0.99 18.33 7.19
C PHE A 65 1.49 19.45 6.28
N ALA A 66 2.50 20.20 6.72
CA ALA A 66 3.06 21.31 5.93
C ALA A 66 3.63 20.83 4.58
N ASP A 67 4.41 19.73 4.58
CA ASP A 67 4.95 19.15 3.35
C ASP A 67 3.84 18.67 2.41
N THR A 68 2.81 18.00 2.94
CA THR A 68 1.68 17.49 2.15
C THR A 68 0.86 18.65 1.56
N LYS A 69 0.57 19.68 2.36
CA LYS A 69 -0.13 20.89 1.91
C LYS A 69 0.65 21.62 0.81
N LYS A 70 1.97 21.76 0.98
CA LYS A 70 2.85 22.34 -0.02
C LYS A 70 2.81 21.55 -1.34
N SER A 71 2.80 20.22 -1.28
CA SER A 71 2.71 19.36 -2.45
C SER A 71 1.34 19.42 -3.13
N ALA A 72 0.27 19.55 -2.34
CA ALA A 72 -1.11 19.66 -2.82
C ALA A 72 -1.41 21.02 -3.48
N ARG A 73 -0.58 22.06 -3.24
CA ARG A 73 -0.68 23.40 -3.80
C ARG A 73 -2.04 24.06 -3.55
N GLU A 74 -2.61 24.72 -4.58
CA GLU A 74 -3.92 25.38 -4.55
C GLU A 74 -5.12 24.42 -4.33
N LEU A 75 -4.92 23.14 -4.56
CA LEU A 75 -5.96 22.11 -4.35
C LEU A 75 -5.88 21.46 -2.95
N ALA A 76 -5.10 22.04 -2.04
CA ALA A 76 -4.97 21.51 -0.69
C ALA A 76 -6.31 21.56 0.06
N ARG A 77 -6.71 20.40 0.60
CA ARG A 77 -7.85 20.25 1.51
C ARG A 77 -7.32 19.97 2.90
N ASP A 78 -7.27 21.00 3.71
CA ASP A 78 -6.62 20.97 5.02
C ASP A 78 -7.23 19.92 5.96
N ASP A 79 -8.52 19.69 5.88
CA ASP A 79 -9.25 18.70 6.65
C ASP A 79 -8.83 17.26 6.31
N LEU A 80 -8.78 16.91 5.02
CA LEU A 80 -8.35 15.58 4.56
C LEU A 80 -6.83 15.37 4.79
N ILE A 81 -6.01 16.39 4.53
CA ILE A 81 -4.57 16.35 4.79
C ILE A 81 -4.31 16.14 6.29
N ARG A 82 -5.09 16.77 7.15
CA ARG A 82 -5.00 16.58 8.60
C ARG A 82 -5.32 15.15 9.00
N VAL A 83 -6.39 14.56 8.48
CA VAL A 83 -6.72 13.14 8.72
C VAL A 83 -5.54 12.25 8.31
N LEU A 84 -5.03 12.43 7.08
CA LEU A 84 -3.91 11.63 6.56
C LEU A 84 -2.67 11.71 7.46
N THR A 85 -2.25 12.93 7.81
CA THR A 85 -0.94 13.16 8.44
C THR A 85 -0.95 12.94 9.94
N TYR A 86 -2.03 13.31 10.63
CA TYR A 86 -2.11 13.13 12.09
C TYR A 86 -2.47 11.70 12.50
N LYS A 87 -3.08 10.90 11.62
CA LYS A 87 -3.30 9.46 11.84
C LYS A 87 -2.15 8.58 11.29
N SER A 88 -1.10 9.18 10.75
CA SER A 88 -0.04 8.42 10.04
C SER A 88 0.79 7.55 10.98
N GLY A 89 1.15 8.04 12.17
CA GLY A 89 1.88 7.27 13.18
C GLY A 89 1.07 6.06 13.65
N ASP A 90 -0.21 6.28 13.99
CA ASP A 90 -1.12 5.21 14.41
C ASP A 90 -1.32 4.16 13.30
N ALA A 91 -1.34 4.58 12.03
CA ALA A 91 -1.46 3.67 10.91
C ALA A 91 -0.23 2.74 10.79
N VAL A 92 0.98 3.27 10.95
CA VAL A 92 2.22 2.48 10.96
C VAL A 92 2.27 1.56 12.17
N ASN A 93 1.94 2.06 13.37
CA ASN A 93 1.90 1.25 14.59
C ASN A 93 0.87 0.12 14.48
N TRP A 94 -0.32 0.38 13.95
CA TRP A 94 -1.34 -0.65 13.73
C TRP A 94 -0.84 -1.79 12.82
N LEU A 95 -0.07 -1.47 11.77
CA LEU A 95 0.55 -2.46 10.89
C LEU A 95 1.59 -3.32 11.64
N ILE A 96 2.43 -2.69 12.45
CA ILE A 96 3.44 -3.39 13.24
C ILE A 96 2.79 -4.30 14.29
N GLU A 97 1.87 -3.77 15.07
CA GLU A 97 1.26 -4.47 16.21
C GLU A 97 0.31 -5.59 15.80
N ARG A 98 -0.49 -5.38 14.74
CA ARG A 98 -1.53 -6.33 14.32
C ARG A 98 -1.04 -7.39 13.35
N PHE A 99 -0.01 -7.07 12.56
CA PHE A 99 0.47 -7.94 11.48
C PHE A 99 1.96 -8.30 11.63
N ASN A 100 2.58 -7.93 12.75
CA ASN A 100 3.98 -8.22 13.07
C ASN A 100 4.95 -7.81 11.95
N LEU A 101 4.76 -6.63 11.36
CA LEU A 101 5.56 -6.15 10.24
C LEU A 101 6.82 -5.43 10.70
N ASP A 102 7.96 -5.74 10.06
CA ASP A 102 9.16 -4.92 10.18
C ASP A 102 9.02 -3.66 9.31
N LEU A 103 8.93 -2.49 9.94
CA LEU A 103 8.91 -1.17 9.30
C LEU A 103 9.99 -0.26 9.90
N SER A 104 11.12 -0.83 10.29
CA SER A 104 12.19 -0.15 11.05
C SER A 104 13.10 0.76 10.23
N LYS A 105 13.23 0.55 8.92
CA LYS A 105 14.03 1.41 8.03
C LYS A 105 13.23 2.64 7.61
N VAL A 106 13.82 3.83 7.81
CA VAL A 106 13.16 5.10 7.49
C VAL A 106 13.98 5.91 6.49
N SER A 107 13.38 6.22 5.35
CA SER A 107 14.01 6.97 4.25
C SER A 107 13.35 8.32 4.02
N ARG A 108 14.08 9.23 3.36
CA ARG A 108 13.56 10.48 2.79
C ARG A 108 13.22 10.24 1.32
N LEU A 109 12.05 10.64 0.88
CA LEU A 109 11.66 10.68 -0.53
C LEU A 109 11.51 12.14 -1.00
N GLY A 110 11.28 12.33 -2.30
CA GLY A 110 11.12 13.64 -2.91
C GLY A 110 10.02 14.49 -2.27
N GLY A 111 10.30 15.78 -2.07
CA GLY A 111 9.36 16.75 -1.48
C GLY A 111 9.18 16.66 0.04
N HIS A 112 9.83 15.73 0.72
CA HIS A 112 9.76 15.60 2.18
C HIS A 112 10.85 16.39 2.90
N SER A 113 10.46 17.14 3.93
CA SER A 113 11.41 17.85 4.81
C SER A 113 12.15 16.91 5.77
N GLU A 114 11.54 15.79 6.16
CA GLU A 114 12.12 14.82 7.09
C GLU A 114 12.07 13.39 6.54
N LYS A 115 12.88 12.48 7.12
CA LYS A 115 12.79 11.03 6.84
C LYS A 115 11.53 10.48 7.51
N ARG A 116 10.58 9.94 6.73
CA ARG A 116 9.30 9.40 7.25
C ARG A 116 8.75 8.21 6.49
N THR A 117 9.43 7.75 5.46
CA THR A 117 8.96 6.60 4.68
C THR A 117 9.56 5.32 5.22
N HIS A 118 8.70 4.51 5.85
CA HIS A 118 9.04 3.27 6.54
C HIS A 118 9.01 2.08 5.61
N ARG A 119 9.96 1.16 5.78
CA ARG A 119 10.03 -0.14 5.09
C ARG A 119 10.79 -1.16 5.91
N GLY A 120 10.66 -2.43 5.56
CA GLY A 120 11.50 -3.50 6.08
C GLY A 120 12.89 -3.52 5.45
N THR A 121 13.69 -4.47 5.88
CA THR A 121 15.06 -4.71 5.37
C THR A 121 15.07 -5.54 4.10
N GLN A 122 14.08 -6.40 3.91
CA GLN A 122 13.94 -7.35 2.81
C GLN A 122 12.55 -7.20 2.17
N GLN A 123 12.42 -7.44 0.89
CA GLN A 123 11.19 -7.37 0.10
C GLN A 123 10.62 -5.95 -0.13
N PHE A 124 9.71 -5.84 -1.10
CA PHE A 124 9.00 -4.60 -1.39
C PHE A 124 7.92 -4.32 -0.34
N PRO A 125 7.89 -3.13 0.26
CA PRO A 125 6.98 -2.82 1.37
C PRO A 125 5.49 -2.94 0.99
N GLY A 126 5.12 -2.60 -0.23
CA GLY A 126 3.74 -2.75 -0.70
C GLY A 126 3.27 -4.19 -0.68
N MET A 127 4.14 -5.10 -1.11
CA MET A 127 3.88 -6.54 -1.09
C MET A 127 3.79 -7.06 0.34
N THR A 128 4.83 -6.82 1.15
CA THR A 128 4.88 -7.30 2.53
C THR A 128 3.66 -6.86 3.34
N ILE A 129 3.30 -5.57 3.26
CA ILE A 129 2.16 -5.03 3.97
C ILE A 129 0.84 -5.63 3.44
N THR A 130 0.65 -5.66 2.12
CA THR A 130 -0.62 -6.11 1.55
C THR A 130 -0.85 -7.60 1.80
N TYR A 131 0.17 -8.44 1.63
CA TYR A 131 0.03 -9.87 1.86
C TYR A 131 -0.20 -10.22 3.33
N ALA A 132 0.45 -9.53 4.27
CA ALA A 132 0.19 -9.77 5.68
C ALA A 132 -1.29 -9.53 6.05
N LEU A 133 -1.90 -8.45 5.52
CA LEU A 133 -3.33 -8.19 5.72
C LEU A 133 -4.21 -9.23 5.00
N MET A 134 -3.83 -9.64 3.78
CA MET A 134 -4.55 -10.67 3.03
C MET A 134 -4.56 -12.00 3.76
N GLU A 135 -3.40 -12.50 4.15
CA GLU A 135 -3.25 -13.78 4.86
C GLU A 135 -4.05 -13.79 6.15
N LYS A 136 -3.96 -12.72 6.94
CA LYS A 136 -4.74 -12.60 8.16
C LYS A 136 -6.23 -12.61 7.92
N LEU A 137 -6.71 -11.97 6.85
CA LEU A 137 -8.13 -11.96 6.49
C LEU A 137 -8.59 -13.34 6.00
N GLU A 138 -7.78 -14.06 5.22
CA GLU A 138 -8.04 -15.43 4.78
C GLU A 138 -8.11 -16.40 5.98
N ASP A 139 -7.18 -16.27 6.94
CA ASP A 139 -7.20 -17.06 8.18
C ASP A 139 -8.48 -16.80 8.97
N MET A 140 -8.90 -15.53 9.08
CA MET A 140 -10.17 -15.18 9.73
C MET A 140 -11.38 -15.74 8.98
N ALA A 141 -11.37 -15.76 7.64
CA ALA A 141 -12.44 -16.36 6.84
C ALA A 141 -12.52 -17.88 7.03
N ALA A 142 -11.38 -18.55 7.18
CA ALA A 142 -11.33 -19.99 7.47
C ALA A 142 -11.84 -20.32 8.90
N GLN A 143 -11.48 -19.51 9.89
CA GLN A 143 -11.86 -19.69 11.29
C GLN A 143 -13.30 -19.24 11.60
N HIS A 144 -13.77 -18.18 10.93
CA HIS A 144 -15.06 -17.52 11.16
C HIS A 144 -15.82 -17.28 9.85
N PRO A 145 -16.20 -18.34 9.09
CA PRO A 145 -16.87 -18.21 7.79
C PRO A 145 -18.27 -17.56 7.89
N ASP A 146 -18.81 -17.47 9.07
CA ASP A 146 -20.05 -16.77 9.37
C ASP A 146 -19.88 -15.25 9.46
N ARG A 147 -18.66 -14.76 9.71
CA ARG A 147 -18.31 -13.34 9.83
C ARG A 147 -17.60 -12.79 8.60
N VAL A 148 -16.75 -13.59 7.96
CA VAL A 148 -15.91 -13.17 6.84
C VAL A 148 -16.20 -14.04 5.63
N LYS A 149 -16.60 -13.40 4.52
CA LYS A 149 -16.75 -14.03 3.21
C LYS A 149 -15.85 -13.31 2.21
N ILE A 150 -14.93 -14.04 1.59
CA ILE A 150 -14.05 -13.53 0.54
C ILE A 150 -14.53 -14.04 -0.80
N LEU A 151 -14.81 -13.12 -1.73
CA LEU A 151 -15.24 -13.43 -3.08
C LEU A 151 -14.13 -13.07 -4.07
N LYS A 152 -13.39 -14.06 -4.55
CA LYS A 152 -12.36 -13.89 -5.60
C LYS A 152 -12.99 -13.97 -6.98
N LYS A 153 -12.39 -13.32 -7.98
CA LYS A 153 -12.85 -13.28 -9.39
C LYS A 153 -14.32 -12.83 -9.52
N ALA A 154 -14.73 -11.86 -8.69
CA ALA A 154 -16.08 -11.30 -8.72
C ALA A 154 -16.01 -9.85 -9.18
N LYS A 155 -16.58 -9.54 -10.34
CA LYS A 155 -16.62 -8.19 -10.91
C LYS A 155 -17.92 -7.51 -10.48
N VAL A 156 -17.81 -6.49 -9.61
CA VAL A 156 -18.95 -5.63 -9.29
C VAL A 156 -19.28 -4.77 -10.50
N THR A 157 -20.53 -4.79 -10.91
CA THR A 157 -21.00 -4.14 -12.14
C THR A 157 -21.96 -2.99 -11.88
N LYS A 158 -22.58 -2.95 -10.68
CA LYS A 158 -23.57 -1.92 -10.34
C LYS A 158 -23.69 -1.69 -8.83
N LEU A 159 -23.89 -0.43 -8.45
CA LEU A 159 -24.35 -0.05 -7.12
C LEU A 159 -25.87 -0.01 -7.10
N LEU A 160 -26.49 -0.63 -6.09
CA LEU A 160 -27.95 -0.66 -5.93
C LEU A 160 -28.37 0.48 -5.04
N GLN A 161 -29.42 1.21 -5.43
CA GLN A 161 -29.99 2.30 -4.67
C GLN A 161 -31.48 2.06 -4.38
N GLU A 162 -31.91 2.52 -3.20
CA GLU A 162 -33.30 2.67 -2.79
C GLU A 162 -33.43 4.01 -2.06
N ASP A 163 -34.36 4.84 -2.47
CA ASP A 163 -34.59 6.19 -1.91
C ASP A 163 -33.33 7.07 -1.81
N GLY A 164 -32.44 6.97 -2.80
CA GLY A 164 -31.18 7.70 -2.84
C GLY A 164 -30.05 7.11 -1.98
N LYS A 165 -30.29 6.03 -1.24
CA LYS A 165 -29.31 5.33 -0.41
C LYS A 165 -28.72 4.15 -1.15
N VAL A 166 -27.43 3.90 -0.98
CA VAL A 166 -26.79 2.69 -1.46
C VAL A 166 -27.09 1.54 -0.50
N ILE A 167 -27.73 0.50 -1.04
CA ILE A 167 -28.20 -0.66 -0.28
C ILE A 167 -27.51 -1.95 -0.64
N GLY A 168 -26.61 -1.95 -1.64
CA GLY A 168 -25.93 -3.17 -2.09
C GLY A 168 -25.22 -3.03 -3.42
N VAL A 169 -24.80 -4.17 -3.96
CA VAL A 169 -24.13 -4.29 -5.26
C VAL A 169 -24.65 -5.46 -6.07
N ASP A 170 -24.64 -5.32 -7.40
CA ASP A 170 -24.67 -6.44 -8.33
C ASP A 170 -23.26 -6.78 -8.78
N TYR A 171 -22.96 -8.06 -8.90
CA TYR A 171 -21.67 -8.55 -9.41
C TYR A 171 -21.82 -9.78 -10.27
N GLU A 172 -20.85 -9.97 -11.14
CA GLU A 172 -20.71 -11.14 -12.01
C GLU A 172 -19.55 -12.02 -11.50
N ARG A 173 -19.79 -13.32 -11.47
CA ARG A 173 -18.78 -14.33 -11.15
C ARG A 173 -19.09 -15.62 -11.91
N ASP A 174 -18.09 -16.20 -12.56
CA ASP A 174 -18.23 -17.45 -13.33
C ASP A 174 -19.39 -17.38 -14.34
N GLY A 175 -19.56 -16.22 -15.01
CA GLY A 175 -20.62 -15.95 -16.00
C GLY A 175 -22.04 -15.87 -15.41
N LYS A 176 -22.18 -15.77 -14.08
CA LYS A 176 -23.47 -15.65 -13.39
C LYS A 176 -23.57 -14.33 -12.65
N HIS A 177 -24.77 -13.78 -12.60
CA HIS A 177 -25.07 -12.55 -11.89
C HIS A 177 -25.56 -12.84 -10.46
N TYR A 178 -25.10 -12.05 -9.53
CA TYR A 178 -25.41 -12.14 -8.11
C TYR A 178 -25.65 -10.76 -7.52
N THR A 179 -26.44 -10.71 -6.47
CA THR A 179 -26.72 -9.50 -5.71
C THR A 179 -26.33 -9.70 -4.24
N GLU A 180 -25.69 -8.68 -3.64
CA GLU A 180 -25.42 -8.64 -2.21
C GLU A 180 -25.93 -7.32 -1.62
N TYR A 181 -26.58 -7.39 -0.44
CA TYR A 181 -27.16 -6.25 0.25
C TYR A 181 -26.35 -5.86 1.48
N GLY A 182 -26.19 -4.55 1.69
CA GLY A 182 -25.48 -3.91 2.79
C GLY A 182 -24.86 -2.57 2.37
N PRO A 183 -24.42 -1.73 3.31
CA PRO A 183 -23.64 -0.54 2.99
C PRO A 183 -22.31 -0.93 2.32
N VAL A 184 -21.82 -0.05 1.44
CA VAL A 184 -20.71 -0.34 0.53
C VAL A 184 -19.52 0.55 0.81
N VAL A 185 -18.33 -0.06 0.90
CA VAL A 185 -17.03 0.63 0.86
C VAL A 185 -16.39 0.34 -0.49
N LEU A 186 -16.21 1.35 -1.32
CA LEU A 186 -15.46 1.26 -2.57
C LEU A 186 -13.96 1.47 -2.31
N ALA A 187 -13.15 0.53 -2.80
CA ALA A 187 -11.69 0.50 -2.65
C ALA A 187 -11.00 -0.04 -3.92
N THR A 188 -11.54 0.31 -5.09
CA THR A 188 -11.22 -0.29 -6.41
C THR A 188 -9.96 0.27 -7.07
N GLY A 189 -9.23 1.19 -6.41
CA GLY A 189 -8.05 1.83 -6.98
C GLY A 189 -8.39 2.94 -7.97
N GLY A 190 -7.37 3.39 -8.73
CA GLY A 190 -7.46 4.50 -9.68
C GLY A 190 -7.83 4.09 -11.10
N TYR A 191 -7.56 5.01 -12.04
CA TYR A 191 -7.81 4.83 -13.49
C TYR A 191 -6.56 5.10 -14.35
N ALA A 192 -5.35 4.96 -13.78
CA ALA A 192 -4.11 5.23 -14.53
C ALA A 192 -3.72 4.13 -15.54
N ALA A 193 -4.55 3.09 -15.70
CA ALA A 193 -4.48 2.10 -16.79
C ALA A 193 -5.84 1.98 -17.52
N ASP A 194 -6.65 3.02 -17.48
CA ASP A 194 -7.93 3.04 -18.17
C ASP A 194 -7.74 3.38 -19.66
N PHE A 195 -7.47 2.34 -20.45
CA PHE A 195 -7.37 2.39 -21.91
C PHE A 195 -8.61 1.79 -22.57
N THR A 196 -9.74 1.80 -21.88
CA THR A 196 -11.04 1.29 -22.36
C THR A 196 -11.74 2.31 -23.28
N ALA A 197 -12.84 1.91 -23.91
CA ALA A 197 -13.60 2.79 -24.80
C ALA A 197 -14.25 3.99 -24.07
N ASP A 198 -14.58 3.82 -22.78
CA ASP A 198 -15.16 4.84 -21.89
C ASP A 198 -14.13 5.39 -20.91
N SER A 199 -12.90 5.54 -21.34
CA SER A 199 -11.73 5.88 -20.54
C SER A 199 -11.84 7.23 -19.83
N LEU A 200 -11.73 7.23 -18.50
CA LEU A 200 -11.59 8.43 -17.69
C LEU A 200 -10.25 9.14 -17.99
N LEU A 201 -9.18 8.37 -18.26
CA LEU A 201 -7.89 8.95 -18.63
C LEU A 201 -7.99 9.72 -19.95
N GLN A 202 -8.65 9.14 -20.96
CA GLN A 202 -8.88 9.81 -22.24
C GLN A 202 -9.76 11.06 -22.09
N GLN A 203 -10.74 11.01 -21.20
CA GLN A 203 -11.68 12.11 -20.96
C GLN A 203 -11.01 13.30 -20.26
N TYR A 204 -10.21 13.04 -19.21
CA TYR A 204 -9.70 14.09 -18.32
C TYR A 204 -8.23 14.47 -18.57
N ARG A 205 -7.43 13.56 -19.17
CA ARG A 205 -5.99 13.77 -19.48
C ARG A 205 -5.60 13.14 -20.81
N PRO A 206 -6.21 13.55 -21.93
CA PRO A 206 -5.97 12.96 -23.24
C PRO A 206 -4.49 12.98 -23.66
N GLU A 207 -3.73 14.01 -23.25
CA GLU A 207 -2.30 14.13 -23.53
C GLU A 207 -1.44 13.07 -22.87
N TYR A 208 -1.95 12.40 -21.82
CA TYR A 208 -1.26 11.31 -21.12
C TYR A 208 -1.66 9.92 -21.59
N TYR A 209 -2.69 9.82 -22.42
CA TYR A 209 -3.25 8.53 -22.86
C TYR A 209 -2.23 7.61 -23.54
N ASN A 210 -1.24 8.19 -24.22
CA ASN A 210 -0.19 7.43 -24.89
C ASN A 210 1.01 7.08 -24.02
N LEU A 211 1.10 7.60 -22.80
CA LEU A 211 2.19 7.25 -21.88
C LEU A 211 2.08 5.80 -21.40
N PRO A 212 3.21 5.15 -21.14
CA PRO A 212 3.19 3.86 -20.44
C PRO A 212 2.72 4.03 -19.00
N THR A 213 2.31 2.93 -18.35
CA THR A 213 1.80 2.91 -16.97
C THR A 213 2.54 1.89 -16.11
N THR A 214 2.57 2.12 -14.79
CA THR A 214 2.97 1.12 -13.79
C THR A 214 1.79 0.33 -13.24
N ASN A 215 0.56 0.71 -13.61
CA ASN A 215 -0.66 0.11 -13.09
C ASN A 215 -0.98 -1.22 -13.78
N GLY A 216 -1.69 -2.09 -13.07
CA GLY A 216 -2.29 -3.28 -13.67
C GLY A 216 -3.49 -2.92 -14.53
N ASP A 217 -3.82 -3.79 -15.45
CA ASP A 217 -4.94 -3.69 -16.40
C ASP A 217 -6.33 -3.58 -15.75
N HIS A 218 -6.42 -3.95 -14.46
CA HIS A 218 -7.62 -3.79 -13.64
C HIS A 218 -7.86 -2.35 -13.14
N CYS A 219 -6.94 -1.41 -13.38
CA CYS A 219 -7.07 -0.01 -12.93
C CYS A 219 -7.78 0.84 -13.99
N THR A 220 -9.03 0.49 -14.24
CA THR A 220 -9.91 1.04 -15.30
C THR A 220 -10.97 2.01 -14.77
N GLY A 221 -10.88 2.41 -13.48
CA GLY A 221 -11.80 3.37 -12.90
C GLY A 221 -13.23 2.87 -12.70
N ASP A 222 -13.47 1.57 -12.67
CA ASP A 222 -14.82 0.98 -12.59
C ASP A 222 -15.61 1.53 -11.38
N GLY A 223 -14.98 1.68 -10.22
CA GLY A 223 -15.64 2.24 -9.04
C GLY A 223 -16.03 3.71 -9.20
N HIS A 224 -15.19 4.51 -9.90
CA HIS A 224 -15.52 5.90 -10.22
C HIS A 224 -16.75 5.96 -11.14
N LYS A 225 -16.70 5.18 -12.24
CA LYS A 225 -17.78 5.14 -13.24
C LYS A 225 -19.10 4.74 -12.60
N MET A 226 -19.12 3.66 -11.81
CA MET A 226 -20.32 3.19 -11.11
C MET A 226 -20.87 4.22 -10.12
N ALA A 227 -20.01 4.86 -9.33
CA ALA A 227 -20.44 5.83 -8.33
C ALA A 227 -20.94 7.13 -8.98
N MET A 228 -20.25 7.63 -10.00
CA MET A 228 -20.71 8.84 -10.72
C MET A 228 -22.03 8.61 -11.47
N LEU A 229 -22.31 7.40 -11.96
CA LEU A 229 -23.61 7.06 -12.56
C LEU A 229 -24.78 7.22 -11.58
N ILE A 230 -24.55 7.06 -10.28
CA ILE A 230 -25.58 7.24 -9.25
C ILE A 230 -25.54 8.62 -8.59
N GLY A 231 -24.82 9.58 -9.17
CA GLY A 231 -24.75 10.96 -8.72
C GLY A 231 -23.63 11.28 -7.73
N ALA A 232 -22.68 10.38 -7.48
CA ALA A 232 -21.50 10.71 -6.69
C ALA A 232 -20.66 11.79 -7.39
N LYS A 233 -20.06 12.68 -6.59
CA LYS A 233 -19.23 13.78 -7.09
C LYS A 233 -17.80 13.32 -7.34
N GLY A 234 -17.32 13.53 -8.57
CA GLY A 234 -15.89 13.46 -8.91
C GLY A 234 -15.17 14.76 -8.58
N ILE A 235 -13.90 14.68 -8.18
CA ILE A 235 -13.06 15.84 -7.89
C ILE A 235 -11.65 15.64 -8.44
N ASP A 236 -11.04 16.71 -8.98
CA ASP A 236 -9.65 16.77 -9.45
C ASP A 236 -9.30 15.63 -10.44
N LEU A 237 -10.28 15.17 -11.25
CA LEU A 237 -10.13 14.00 -12.12
C LEU A 237 -9.05 14.20 -13.19
N GLU A 238 -8.69 15.44 -13.51
CA GLU A 238 -7.57 15.77 -14.39
C GLU A 238 -6.20 15.64 -13.70
N LYS A 239 -6.14 15.43 -12.38
CA LYS A 239 -4.88 15.32 -11.64
C LYS A 239 -4.37 13.88 -11.64
N VAL A 240 -3.60 13.56 -12.67
CA VAL A 240 -2.93 12.26 -12.84
C VAL A 240 -1.44 12.44 -12.67
N GLN A 241 -0.84 11.66 -11.77
CA GLN A 241 0.59 11.72 -11.49
C GLN A 241 1.39 10.90 -12.50
N VAL A 242 2.34 11.54 -13.15
CA VAL A 242 3.38 10.88 -13.93
C VAL A 242 4.63 10.73 -13.06
N HIS A 243 5.12 9.50 -12.94
CA HIS A 243 6.34 9.21 -12.19
C HIS A 243 7.54 9.29 -13.12
N PRO A 244 8.65 9.94 -12.73
CA PRO A 244 9.80 10.16 -13.62
C PRO A 244 10.60 8.88 -13.91
N THR A 245 10.47 7.84 -13.09
CA THR A 245 11.39 6.68 -13.11
C THR A 245 10.66 5.35 -13.34
N GLY A 246 9.96 5.20 -14.47
CA GLY A 246 9.59 3.90 -15.02
C GLY A 246 10.82 3.21 -15.63
N LEU A 247 11.07 1.95 -15.26
CA LEU A 247 12.16 1.14 -15.80
C LEU A 247 11.84 0.72 -17.25
N VAL A 248 12.76 0.96 -18.14
CA VAL A 248 12.67 0.50 -19.53
C VAL A 248 13.33 -0.86 -19.64
N ASP A 249 12.57 -1.87 -20.05
CA ASP A 249 13.14 -3.17 -20.40
C ASP A 249 13.85 -3.04 -21.75
N PRO A 250 15.18 -3.30 -21.86
CA PRO A 250 15.87 -3.23 -23.13
C PRO A 250 15.37 -4.23 -24.18
N LYS A 251 14.68 -5.31 -23.74
CA LYS A 251 14.11 -6.33 -24.63
C LYS A 251 12.73 -5.94 -25.17
N ASP A 252 11.99 -5.09 -24.44
CA ASP A 252 10.65 -4.60 -24.80
C ASP A 252 10.52 -3.11 -24.40
N PRO A 253 11.27 -2.22 -25.09
CA PRO A 253 11.32 -0.80 -24.70
C PRO A 253 9.98 -0.08 -24.85
N ASP A 254 9.09 -0.58 -25.71
CA ASP A 254 7.78 0.02 -26.00
C ASP A 254 6.64 -0.59 -25.16
N ALA A 255 6.95 -1.50 -24.22
CA ALA A 255 5.95 -2.10 -23.35
C ALA A 255 5.06 -1.04 -22.69
N LYS A 256 3.74 -1.20 -22.81
CA LYS A 256 2.76 -0.27 -22.24
C LYS A 256 2.77 -0.30 -20.71
N VAL A 257 3.04 -1.45 -20.11
CA VAL A 257 3.19 -1.62 -18.67
C VAL A 257 4.68 -1.72 -18.33
N LYS A 258 5.16 -0.85 -17.45
CA LYS A 258 6.57 -0.81 -17.02
C LYS A 258 6.72 -1.05 -15.53
N PHE A 259 7.84 -1.62 -15.14
CA PHE A 259 8.20 -1.70 -13.72
C PHE A 259 8.56 -0.31 -13.18
N LEU A 260 8.22 -0.08 -11.92
CA LEU A 260 8.61 1.15 -11.23
C LEU A 260 9.99 1.00 -10.62
N ALA A 261 10.91 1.90 -10.94
CA ALA A 261 12.10 2.11 -10.13
C ALA A 261 11.70 2.79 -8.82
N ALA A 262 12.04 2.19 -7.69
CA ALA A 262 11.72 2.75 -6.38
C ALA A 262 12.26 4.18 -6.25
N GLU A 263 11.43 5.12 -5.80
CA GLU A 263 11.89 6.49 -5.54
C GLU A 263 13.00 6.54 -4.48
N ALA A 264 13.02 5.51 -3.61
CA ALA A 264 14.09 5.32 -2.65
C ALA A 264 15.49 5.25 -3.28
N LEU A 265 15.62 4.81 -4.54
CA LEU A 265 16.89 4.84 -5.29
C LEU A 265 17.45 6.26 -5.40
N ARG A 266 16.57 7.26 -5.64
CA ARG A 266 16.97 8.68 -5.64
C ARG A 266 17.23 9.16 -4.22
N GLY A 267 16.45 8.67 -3.25
CA GLY A 267 16.58 8.98 -1.83
C GLY A 267 17.92 8.58 -1.22
N VAL A 268 18.52 7.47 -1.66
CA VAL A 268 19.84 7.00 -1.21
C VAL A 268 21.00 7.66 -1.98
N GLY A 269 20.73 8.55 -2.93
CA GLY A 269 21.75 9.32 -3.65
C GLY A 269 21.84 9.03 -5.15
N GLY A 270 20.88 8.31 -5.72
CA GLY A 270 20.84 8.05 -7.17
C GLY A 270 20.71 9.34 -7.97
N LEU A 271 21.51 9.49 -9.04
CA LEU A 271 21.52 10.61 -9.97
C LEU A 271 20.73 10.28 -11.22
N LEU A 272 20.06 11.30 -11.78
CA LEU A 272 19.46 11.24 -13.11
C LEU A 272 20.42 11.87 -14.11
N ILE A 273 20.94 11.05 -15.03
CA ILE A 273 21.94 11.41 -16.03
C ILE A 273 21.31 11.29 -17.42
N ASN A 274 21.46 12.35 -18.23
CA ASN A 274 21.01 12.38 -19.61
C ASN A 274 22.01 11.65 -20.55
N ARG A 275 21.68 11.58 -21.84
CA ARG A 275 22.56 10.92 -22.85
C ARG A 275 23.94 11.58 -23.02
N ASP A 276 24.10 12.83 -22.61
CA ASP A 276 25.37 13.56 -22.71
C ASP A 276 26.25 13.38 -21.46
N GLY A 277 25.80 12.59 -20.48
CA GLY A 277 26.51 12.34 -19.21
C GLY A 277 26.29 13.44 -18.17
N GLU A 278 25.26 14.27 -18.27
CA GLU A 278 25.02 15.44 -17.42
C GLU A 278 23.82 15.23 -16.50
N ARG A 279 23.90 15.79 -15.27
CA ARG A 279 22.73 16.06 -14.40
C ARG A 279 21.96 17.26 -14.95
N PHE A 280 20.64 17.27 -14.73
CA PHE A 280 19.76 18.33 -15.23
C PHE A 280 18.66 18.73 -14.25
N VAL A 281 18.62 18.17 -13.04
CA VAL A 281 17.55 18.37 -12.06
C VAL A 281 18.01 18.04 -10.63
N ASP A 282 17.35 18.61 -9.62
CA ASP A 282 17.35 18.04 -8.27
C ASP A 282 16.50 16.77 -8.26
N GLU A 283 17.13 15.63 -8.05
CA GLU A 283 16.51 14.31 -8.09
C GLU A 283 15.51 14.10 -6.94
N LEU A 284 15.57 14.93 -5.87
CA LEU A 284 14.69 14.85 -4.70
C LEU A 284 13.57 15.90 -4.71
N GLU A 285 13.40 16.61 -5.82
CA GLU A 285 12.21 17.44 -6.00
C GLU A 285 10.94 16.60 -6.26
N HIS A 286 9.80 17.26 -6.28
CA HIS A 286 8.50 16.64 -6.51
C HIS A 286 8.46 15.91 -7.84
N ARG A 287 7.69 14.83 -7.94
CA ARG A 287 7.63 13.96 -9.12
C ARG A 287 7.27 14.67 -10.41
N ASP A 288 6.26 15.53 -10.35
CA ASP A 288 5.81 16.33 -11.49
C ASP A 288 6.89 17.32 -11.96
N TYR A 289 7.65 17.93 -11.04
CA TYR A 289 8.78 18.78 -11.37
C TYR A 289 9.89 18.00 -12.07
N VAL A 290 10.30 16.86 -11.49
CA VAL A 290 11.35 16.01 -12.11
C VAL A 290 10.92 15.50 -13.48
N THR A 291 9.66 15.07 -13.62
CA THR A 291 9.09 14.64 -14.91
C THR A 291 9.10 15.77 -15.93
N GLY A 292 8.67 16.98 -15.53
CA GLY A 292 8.70 18.16 -16.38
C GLY A 292 10.12 18.48 -16.87
N LYS A 293 11.11 18.42 -15.96
CA LYS A 293 12.52 18.63 -16.31
C LYS A 293 13.09 17.53 -17.23
N MET A 294 12.62 16.29 -17.14
CA MET A 294 12.98 15.24 -18.11
C MET A 294 12.48 15.57 -19.50
N TRP A 295 11.23 16.04 -19.64
CA TRP A 295 10.68 16.45 -20.93
C TRP A 295 11.32 17.72 -21.48
N GLU A 296 11.57 18.75 -20.63
CA GLU A 296 12.26 19.99 -21.03
C GLU A 296 13.70 19.73 -21.49
N ASN A 297 14.40 18.81 -20.83
CA ASN A 297 15.79 18.46 -21.18
C ASN A 297 15.89 17.78 -22.56
N ASP A 298 14.89 16.99 -22.95
CA ASP A 298 14.75 16.28 -24.24
C ASP A 298 16.01 15.51 -24.70
N LYS A 299 16.89 15.13 -23.75
CA LYS A 299 18.12 14.36 -24.00
C LYS A 299 17.97 12.92 -23.51
N PHE A 300 17.03 12.22 -24.11
CA PHE A 300 16.82 10.78 -23.82
C PHE A 300 17.86 9.91 -24.54
N PRO A 301 18.12 8.69 -24.03
CA PRO A 301 17.57 8.11 -22.80
C PRO A 301 18.17 8.72 -21.53
N VAL A 302 17.33 8.91 -20.51
CA VAL A 302 17.76 9.27 -19.15
C VAL A 302 18.06 8.00 -18.37
N ARG A 303 19.13 8.01 -17.58
CA ARG A 303 19.51 6.88 -16.71
C ARG A 303 19.53 7.30 -15.25
N LEU A 304 19.03 6.41 -14.39
CA LEU A 304 19.26 6.50 -12.97
C LEU A 304 20.57 5.74 -12.67
N VAL A 305 21.50 6.41 -11.99
CA VAL A 305 22.85 5.92 -11.69
C VAL A 305 23.07 5.91 -10.19
N LEU A 306 23.47 4.76 -9.64
CA LEU A 306 23.86 4.56 -8.25
C LEU A 306 25.35 4.22 -8.18
N ASN A 307 26.10 4.87 -7.27
CA ASN A 307 27.46 4.47 -6.92
C ASN A 307 27.47 3.25 -5.96
N SER A 308 28.62 2.76 -5.56
CA SER A 308 28.77 1.59 -4.70
C SER A 308 28.09 1.79 -3.33
N THR A 309 28.22 2.97 -2.74
CA THR A 309 27.65 3.31 -1.43
C THR A 309 26.12 3.31 -1.47
N SER A 310 25.53 4.01 -2.43
CA SER A 310 24.08 4.01 -2.66
C SER A 310 23.55 2.61 -2.97
N SER A 311 24.27 1.86 -3.82
CA SER A 311 23.91 0.48 -4.19
C SER A 311 23.87 -0.45 -3.00
N LYS A 312 24.81 -0.32 -2.06
CA LYS A 312 24.87 -1.11 -0.83
C LYS A 312 23.70 -0.81 0.11
N GLU A 313 23.30 0.46 0.24
CA GLU A 313 22.18 0.85 1.09
C GLU A 313 20.84 0.28 0.61
N ILE A 314 20.71 0.07 -0.71
CA ILE A 314 19.48 -0.43 -1.34
C ILE A 314 19.76 -1.71 -2.16
N GLU A 315 20.69 -2.53 -1.70
CA GLU A 315 21.24 -3.69 -2.40
C GLU A 315 20.16 -4.66 -2.91
N TRP A 316 19.15 -4.89 -2.09
CA TRP A 316 18.05 -5.77 -2.44
C TRP A 316 17.31 -5.31 -3.72
N HIS A 317 17.01 -4.01 -3.83
CA HIS A 317 16.38 -3.46 -5.04
C HIS A 317 17.29 -3.58 -6.26
N CYS A 318 18.60 -3.31 -6.09
CA CYS A 318 19.57 -3.45 -7.18
C CYS A 318 19.64 -4.89 -7.69
N LYS A 319 19.75 -5.88 -6.79
CA LYS A 319 19.75 -7.30 -7.15
C LYS A 319 18.48 -7.70 -7.90
N HIS A 320 17.31 -7.27 -7.39
CA HIS A 320 16.03 -7.56 -8.02
C HIS A 320 15.93 -7.00 -9.45
N TYR A 321 16.33 -5.73 -9.65
CA TYR A 321 16.27 -5.13 -10.99
C TYR A 321 17.32 -5.68 -11.94
N VAL A 322 18.52 -6.06 -11.44
CA VAL A 322 19.56 -6.72 -12.22
C VAL A 322 19.10 -8.12 -12.64
N GLY A 323 18.56 -8.92 -11.72
CA GLY A 323 18.03 -10.25 -12.02
C GLY A 323 16.96 -10.25 -13.10
N ARG A 324 16.15 -9.17 -13.15
CA ARG A 324 15.14 -8.97 -14.21
C ARG A 324 15.70 -8.38 -15.52
N GLY A 325 17.00 -8.06 -15.59
CA GLY A 325 17.59 -7.42 -16.76
C GLY A 325 17.21 -5.96 -16.97
N LEU A 326 16.56 -5.32 -15.97
CA LEU A 326 16.12 -3.92 -16.02
C LEU A 326 17.19 -2.93 -15.56
N MET A 327 18.23 -3.42 -14.89
CA MET A 327 19.36 -2.64 -14.39
C MET A 327 20.65 -3.40 -14.70
N LYS A 328 21.74 -2.67 -14.95
CA LYS A 328 23.05 -3.24 -15.23
C LYS A 328 24.05 -2.77 -14.19
N LYS A 329 25.04 -3.62 -13.89
CA LYS A 329 26.20 -3.30 -13.05
C LYS A 329 27.40 -2.98 -13.94
N PHE A 330 28.19 -1.98 -13.54
CA PHE A 330 29.42 -1.53 -14.20
C PHE A 330 30.55 -1.49 -13.17
N ASN A 331 31.77 -1.86 -13.60
CA ASN A 331 32.92 -1.93 -12.72
C ASN A 331 33.70 -0.63 -12.66
N SER A 332 33.42 0.32 -13.54
CA SER A 332 34.04 1.64 -13.53
C SER A 332 33.16 2.72 -14.18
N GLY A 333 33.55 3.98 -14.00
CA GLY A 333 32.90 5.11 -14.66
C GLY A 333 33.11 5.12 -16.18
N GLU A 334 34.23 4.55 -16.68
CA GLU A 334 34.51 4.42 -18.11
C GLU A 334 33.52 3.44 -18.76
N GLU A 335 33.29 2.27 -18.12
CA GLU A 335 32.29 1.31 -18.59
C GLU A 335 30.89 1.96 -18.60
N LEU A 336 30.56 2.73 -17.56
CA LEU A 336 29.29 3.45 -17.47
C LEU A 336 29.18 4.53 -18.57
N ALA A 337 30.23 5.34 -18.80
CA ALA A 337 30.25 6.37 -19.86
C ALA A 337 30.03 5.74 -21.25
N LYS A 338 30.65 4.59 -21.51
CA LYS A 338 30.46 3.82 -22.75
C LYS A 338 29.00 3.36 -22.91
N GLU A 339 28.36 2.88 -21.85
CA GLU A 339 26.93 2.47 -21.88
C GLU A 339 25.99 3.69 -22.05
N ILE A 340 26.33 4.83 -21.47
CA ILE A 340 25.58 6.09 -21.66
C ILE A 340 25.74 6.57 -23.10
N GLY A 341 26.91 6.39 -23.69
CA GLY A 341 27.28 6.91 -25.00
C GLY A 341 27.89 8.32 -24.94
N CYS A 342 28.39 8.74 -23.76
CA CYS A 342 29.09 10.00 -23.55
C CYS A 342 30.60 9.82 -23.39
N SER A 343 31.35 10.94 -23.41
CA SER A 343 32.78 10.87 -23.12
C SER A 343 33.05 10.61 -21.62
N PRO A 344 34.08 9.86 -21.24
CA PRO A 344 34.47 9.68 -19.84
C PRO A 344 34.73 11.01 -19.11
N GLU A 345 35.25 12.02 -19.82
CA GLU A 345 35.53 13.35 -19.29
C GLU A 345 34.24 14.10 -18.93
N ALA A 346 33.18 13.98 -19.76
CA ALA A 346 31.88 14.59 -19.47
C ALA A 346 31.26 13.97 -18.20
N LEU A 347 31.27 12.65 -18.08
CA LEU A 347 30.76 11.96 -16.90
C LEU A 347 31.59 12.29 -15.66
N LYS A 348 32.94 12.30 -15.79
CA LYS A 348 33.83 12.70 -14.69
C LYS A 348 33.52 14.11 -14.20
N LYS A 349 33.35 15.05 -15.12
CA LYS A 349 32.98 16.42 -14.77
C LYS A 349 31.67 16.47 -13.96
N THR A 350 30.68 15.71 -14.38
CA THR A 350 29.39 15.62 -13.65
C THR A 350 29.58 15.07 -12.23
N PHE A 351 30.41 14.07 -12.05
CA PHE A 351 30.72 13.51 -10.73
C PHE A 351 31.50 14.49 -9.84
N ASP A 352 32.52 15.12 -10.39
CA ASP A 352 33.32 16.14 -9.67
C ASP A 352 32.44 17.34 -9.24
N ASP A 353 31.57 17.80 -10.14
CA ASP A 353 30.63 18.88 -9.84
C ASP A 353 29.63 18.47 -8.75
N HIS A 354 29.07 17.26 -8.82
CA HIS A 354 28.16 16.74 -7.79
C HIS A 354 28.86 16.66 -6.43
N ASN A 355 30.07 16.12 -6.35
CA ASN A 355 30.85 16.00 -5.12
C ASN A 355 31.17 17.39 -4.50
N ARG A 356 31.45 18.39 -5.37
CA ARG A 356 31.65 19.78 -4.94
C ARG A 356 30.37 20.38 -4.36
N TYR A 357 29.21 20.15 -5.00
CA TYR A 357 27.92 20.61 -4.50
C TYR A 357 27.52 19.91 -3.20
N ALA A 358 27.85 18.63 -3.05
CA ALA A 358 27.59 17.89 -1.80
C ALA A 358 28.31 18.52 -0.59
N LYS A 359 29.50 19.09 -0.81
CA LYS A 359 30.27 19.83 0.23
C LYS A 359 29.71 21.24 0.49
N ASN A 360 29.04 21.83 -0.47
CA ASN A 360 28.40 23.15 -0.37
C ASN A 360 27.04 23.16 -1.10
N PRO A 361 25.97 22.61 -0.49
CA PRO A 361 24.68 22.45 -1.16
C PRO A 361 24.06 23.72 -1.72
N GLY A 362 24.35 24.88 -1.14
CA GLY A 362 23.87 26.18 -1.64
C GLY A 362 24.38 26.58 -3.02
N THR A 363 25.34 25.85 -3.60
CA THR A 363 25.92 26.13 -4.92
C THR A 363 25.42 25.19 -6.01
N ASP A 364 24.57 24.21 -5.69
CA ASP A 364 24.00 23.32 -6.71
C ASP A 364 23.07 24.10 -7.66
N PRO A 365 23.32 24.04 -8.98
CA PRO A 365 22.54 24.83 -9.95
C PRO A 365 21.07 24.42 -10.05
N PHE A 366 20.72 23.22 -9.55
CA PHE A 366 19.37 22.69 -9.55
C PHE A 366 18.65 22.91 -8.20
N GLY A 367 19.35 23.49 -7.20
CA GLY A 367 18.80 23.78 -5.86
C GLY A 367 18.73 22.57 -4.93
N LYS A 368 19.45 21.49 -5.22
CA LYS A 368 19.49 20.28 -4.38
C LYS A 368 20.05 20.59 -2.99
N LYS A 369 19.31 20.20 -1.96
CA LYS A 369 19.65 20.50 -0.55
C LYS A 369 20.19 19.27 0.19
N PHE A 370 19.78 18.07 -0.23
CA PHE A 370 20.10 16.83 0.46
C PHE A 370 20.94 15.93 -0.44
N PHE A 371 22.16 15.64 -0.01
CA PHE A 371 23.11 14.79 -0.70
C PHE A 371 23.33 13.53 0.12
N SER A 372 23.02 12.37 -0.44
CA SER A 372 23.21 11.04 0.14
C SER A 372 24.13 10.23 -0.76
N GLY A 373 24.60 9.07 -0.29
CA GLY A 373 25.34 8.10 -1.10
C GLY A 373 26.84 8.36 -1.24
N GLY A 374 27.37 9.41 -0.61
CA GLY A 374 28.80 9.72 -0.66
C GLY A 374 29.27 10.24 -2.03
N ASP A 375 30.61 10.25 -2.21
CA ASP A 375 31.24 10.80 -3.42
C ASP A 375 31.14 9.81 -4.60
N PHE A 376 31.04 10.35 -5.81
CA PHE A 376 31.14 9.63 -7.07
C PHE A 376 32.57 9.70 -7.62
N SER A 377 33.12 8.58 -8.13
CA SER A 377 34.47 8.50 -8.67
C SER A 377 34.53 7.60 -9.88
N MET A 378 35.31 7.94 -10.92
CA MET A 378 35.46 7.09 -12.11
C MET A 378 35.98 5.68 -11.80
N SER A 379 36.66 5.48 -10.66
CA SER A 379 37.17 4.17 -10.22
C SER A 379 36.17 3.35 -9.38
N ASP A 380 34.93 3.88 -9.13
CA ASP A 380 33.90 3.18 -8.37
C ASP A 380 33.07 2.23 -9.24
N THR A 381 32.27 1.37 -8.60
CA THR A 381 31.30 0.50 -9.28
C THR A 381 29.91 1.13 -9.29
N TYR A 382 29.14 0.85 -10.34
CA TYR A 382 27.87 1.49 -10.57
C TYR A 382 26.76 0.50 -10.87
N HIS A 383 25.53 0.89 -10.50
CA HIS A 383 24.31 0.31 -11.06
C HIS A 383 23.58 1.40 -11.85
N ALA A 384 23.17 1.07 -13.07
CA ALA A 384 22.40 2.02 -13.88
C ALA A 384 21.24 1.34 -14.62
N ALA A 385 20.16 2.09 -14.79
CA ALA A 385 18.97 1.65 -15.51
C ALA A 385 18.36 2.80 -16.32
N ILE A 386 17.79 2.47 -17.49
CA ILE A 386 17.10 3.45 -18.35
C ILE A 386 15.74 3.77 -17.75
N MET A 387 15.42 5.07 -17.69
CA MET A 387 14.19 5.62 -17.13
C MET A 387 13.34 6.30 -18.18
N THR A 388 12.02 6.19 -18.02
CA THR A 388 11.03 6.94 -18.77
C THR A 388 9.90 7.41 -17.87
N PRO A 389 9.28 8.58 -18.14
CA PRO A 389 8.06 8.97 -17.47
C PRO A 389 6.93 7.96 -17.67
N VAL A 390 6.20 7.65 -16.60
CA VAL A 390 5.11 6.65 -16.60
C VAL A 390 3.91 7.13 -15.78
N LEU A 391 2.71 6.84 -16.24
CA LEU A 391 1.49 6.98 -15.45
C LEU A 391 1.59 6.13 -14.20
N HIS A 392 1.26 6.70 -13.03
CA HIS A 392 1.52 6.00 -11.78
C HIS A 392 0.36 6.05 -10.78
N TYR A 393 -0.30 7.19 -10.63
CA TYR A 393 -1.32 7.41 -9.60
C TYR A 393 -2.33 8.47 -10.05
N THR A 394 -3.59 8.31 -9.66
CA THR A 394 -4.63 9.32 -9.86
C THR A 394 -4.91 10.01 -8.53
N MET A 395 -4.64 11.35 -8.43
CA MET A 395 -4.98 12.15 -7.25
C MET A 395 -6.46 12.51 -7.25
N GLY A 396 -7.05 12.67 -8.42
CA GLY A 396 -8.49 12.82 -8.58
C GLY A 396 -9.25 11.52 -8.33
N GLY A 397 -10.50 11.65 -7.98
CA GLY A 397 -11.35 10.51 -7.66
C GLY A 397 -12.73 10.92 -7.16
N LEU A 398 -13.39 10.06 -6.40
CA LEU A 398 -14.64 10.41 -5.74
C LEU A 398 -14.37 11.39 -4.59
N GLU A 399 -15.14 12.47 -4.52
CA GLU A 399 -15.04 13.41 -3.41
C GLU A 399 -15.55 12.76 -2.12
N ILE A 400 -14.73 12.83 -1.06
CA ILE A 400 -15.04 12.26 0.25
C ILE A 400 -14.96 13.31 1.36
N GLY A 401 -15.72 13.08 2.44
CA GLY A 401 -15.56 13.76 3.71
C GLY A 401 -14.45 13.16 4.58
N ILE A 402 -14.18 13.81 5.73
CA ILE A 402 -13.22 13.33 6.73
C ILE A 402 -13.57 11.96 7.32
N ASN A 403 -14.82 11.55 7.19
CA ASN A 403 -15.40 10.26 7.56
C ASN A 403 -15.37 9.23 6.42
N ALA A 404 -14.74 9.57 5.29
CA ALA A 404 -14.69 8.76 4.06
C ALA A 404 -16.05 8.50 3.39
N ALA A 405 -17.13 9.16 3.80
CA ALA A 405 -18.41 9.12 3.10
C ALA A 405 -18.29 9.82 1.73
N VAL A 406 -18.90 9.25 0.71
CA VAL A 406 -18.87 9.79 -0.66
C VAL A 406 -19.86 10.94 -0.78
N HIS A 407 -19.42 12.08 -1.33
CA HIS A 407 -20.27 13.24 -1.55
C HIS A 407 -21.12 13.08 -2.82
N ASN A 408 -22.34 13.63 -2.78
CA ASN A 408 -23.23 13.72 -3.92
C ASN A 408 -22.94 15.01 -4.72
N ALA A 409 -23.06 14.96 -6.04
CA ALA A 409 -22.87 16.13 -6.91
C ALA A 409 -23.88 17.25 -6.64
N ASN A 410 -25.05 16.91 -6.14
CA ASN A 410 -26.10 17.86 -5.76
C ASN A 410 -26.00 18.38 -4.31
N GLY A 411 -24.95 18.01 -3.59
CA GLY A 411 -24.69 18.34 -2.20
C GLY A 411 -25.07 17.23 -1.23
N GLY A 412 -24.41 17.24 -0.05
CA GLY A 412 -24.56 16.20 0.96
C GLY A 412 -23.77 14.92 0.65
N GLU A 413 -24.00 13.89 1.42
CA GLU A 413 -23.36 12.56 1.30
C GLU A 413 -24.30 11.59 0.58
N VAL A 414 -23.72 10.60 -0.12
CA VAL A 414 -24.46 9.43 -0.63
C VAL A 414 -24.58 8.42 0.51
N GLU A 415 -25.75 8.36 1.12
CA GLU A 415 -26.00 7.50 2.29
C GLU A 415 -25.70 6.03 1.96
N GLY A 416 -24.97 5.34 2.86
CA GLY A 416 -24.58 3.94 2.69
C GLY A 416 -23.38 3.71 1.76
N LEU A 417 -22.73 4.77 1.25
CA LEU A 417 -21.58 4.67 0.36
C LEU A 417 -20.35 5.38 0.93
N TYR A 418 -19.24 4.63 0.99
CA TYR A 418 -17.93 5.10 1.45
C TYR A 418 -16.87 4.81 0.40
N ALA A 419 -15.78 5.59 0.37
CA ALA A 419 -14.66 5.37 -0.54
C ALA A 419 -13.33 5.58 0.15
N CYS A 420 -12.31 4.77 -0.20
CA CYS A 420 -10.99 4.85 0.39
C CYS A 420 -9.88 4.41 -0.59
N GLY A 421 -8.64 4.80 -0.28
CA GLY A 421 -7.49 4.55 -1.12
C GLY A 421 -7.43 5.47 -2.33
N GLU A 422 -6.85 5.00 -3.42
CA GLU A 422 -6.65 5.81 -4.65
C GLU A 422 -7.95 6.22 -5.32
N LEU A 423 -9.05 5.49 -5.10
CA LEU A 423 -10.39 5.85 -5.57
C LEU A 423 -10.88 7.18 -4.99
N ALA A 424 -10.48 7.50 -3.75
CA ALA A 424 -10.89 8.70 -3.04
C ALA A 424 -10.06 9.91 -3.46
N GLY A 425 -10.68 10.88 -4.11
CA GLY A 425 -10.06 12.12 -4.57
C GLY A 425 -9.94 13.20 -3.48
N GLY A 426 -9.18 14.25 -3.77
CA GLY A 426 -9.04 15.43 -2.91
C GLY A 426 -8.06 15.30 -1.73
N VAL A 427 -7.55 14.10 -1.44
CA VAL A 427 -6.61 13.86 -0.32
C VAL A 427 -5.22 14.46 -0.59
N HIS A 428 -4.79 14.43 -1.85
CA HIS A 428 -3.42 14.81 -2.26
C HIS A 428 -3.34 16.09 -3.09
N GLY A 429 -4.49 16.66 -3.45
CA GLY A 429 -4.56 17.86 -4.30
C GLY A 429 -3.80 17.70 -5.61
N ALA A 430 -3.00 18.71 -5.96
CA ALA A 430 -2.33 18.76 -7.26
C ALA A 430 -1.22 17.71 -7.44
N ASN A 431 -0.56 17.28 -6.37
CA ASN A 431 0.54 16.30 -6.44
C ASN A 431 0.72 15.50 -5.15
N ARG A 432 0.86 14.19 -5.26
CA ARG A 432 1.03 13.26 -4.15
C ARG A 432 2.50 13.05 -3.81
N LEU A 433 2.84 13.15 -2.53
CA LEU A 433 4.17 12.78 -2.01
C LEU A 433 4.39 11.26 -2.05
N GLY A 434 5.63 10.85 -2.34
CA GLY A 434 6.05 9.45 -2.28
C GLY A 434 5.76 8.84 -0.90
N GLY A 435 5.40 7.54 -0.85
CA GLY A 435 5.03 6.85 0.40
C GLY A 435 3.62 7.16 0.93
N SER A 436 2.92 8.18 0.41
CA SER A 436 1.58 8.56 0.87
C SER A 436 0.46 7.71 0.28
N SER A 437 0.69 6.96 -0.81
CA SER A 437 -0.33 6.06 -1.38
C SER A 437 -0.69 4.93 -0.42
N LEU A 438 0.31 4.18 0.07
CA LEU A 438 0.07 3.12 1.05
C LEU A 438 -0.51 3.69 2.35
N LEU A 439 -0.03 4.86 2.80
CA LEU A 439 -0.57 5.53 3.97
C LEU A 439 -2.05 5.89 3.79
N GLY A 440 -2.42 6.49 2.67
CA GLY A 440 -3.82 6.84 2.34
C GLY A 440 -4.72 5.61 2.33
N CYS A 441 -4.21 4.48 1.81
CA CYS A 441 -4.92 3.20 1.85
C CYS A 441 -5.21 2.75 3.29
N VAL A 442 -4.23 2.81 4.20
CA VAL A 442 -4.41 2.37 5.59
C VAL A 442 -5.26 3.37 6.37
N VAL A 443 -4.95 4.66 6.30
CA VAL A 443 -5.67 5.69 7.07
C VAL A 443 -7.14 5.76 6.66
N PHE A 444 -7.42 6.00 5.38
CA PHE A 444 -8.81 6.14 4.92
C PHE A 444 -9.55 4.80 4.83
N GLY A 445 -8.85 3.67 4.66
CA GLY A 445 -9.45 2.35 4.82
C GLY A 445 -9.98 2.13 6.23
N ARG A 446 -9.19 2.47 7.26
CA ARG A 446 -9.62 2.40 8.66
C ARG A 446 -10.73 3.39 8.98
N VAL A 447 -10.64 4.63 8.47
CA VAL A 447 -11.72 5.62 8.63
C VAL A 447 -13.03 5.13 8.00
N ALA A 448 -12.99 4.61 6.78
CA ALA A 448 -14.17 4.06 6.12
C ALA A 448 -14.75 2.86 6.89
N GLY A 449 -13.88 1.99 7.41
CA GLY A 449 -14.28 0.85 8.25
C GLY A 449 -14.98 1.27 9.54
N ASP A 450 -14.46 2.29 10.23
CA ASP A 450 -15.09 2.87 11.42
C ASP A 450 -16.45 3.52 11.09
N SER A 451 -16.50 4.32 10.03
CA SER A 451 -17.70 5.06 9.64
C SER A 451 -18.84 4.15 9.18
N VAL A 452 -18.51 3.16 8.32
CA VAL A 452 -19.53 2.20 7.84
C VAL A 452 -20.02 1.28 8.96
N SER A 453 -19.17 0.96 9.94
CA SER A 453 -19.59 0.19 11.13
C SER A 453 -20.55 1.00 11.99
N SER A 454 -20.27 2.28 12.20
CA SER A 454 -21.17 3.20 12.93
C SER A 454 -22.49 3.38 12.22
N TYR A 455 -22.49 3.56 10.90
CA TYR A 455 -23.71 3.62 10.07
C TYR A 455 -24.53 2.34 10.21
N LEU A 456 -23.90 1.19 10.12
CA LEU A 456 -24.56 -0.11 10.25
C LEU A 456 -25.25 -0.26 11.62
N LEU A 457 -24.54 0.11 12.69
CA LEU A 457 -25.11 0.07 14.05
C LEU A 457 -26.29 1.02 14.21
N SER A 458 -26.19 2.24 13.68
CA SER A 458 -27.27 3.23 13.71
C SER A 458 -28.51 2.77 12.94
N SER A 459 -28.32 2.15 11.76
CA SER A 459 -29.42 1.61 10.97
C SER A 459 -30.12 0.42 11.65
N LEU A 460 -29.37 -0.38 12.42
CA LEU A 460 -29.93 -1.46 13.23
C LEU A 460 -30.70 -0.96 14.46
N ALA A 461 -30.23 0.13 15.07
CA ALA A 461 -30.86 0.72 16.24
C ALA A 461 -32.25 1.31 15.91
N ASN A 462 -32.44 1.77 14.69
CA ASN A 462 -33.70 2.39 14.24
C ASN A 462 -34.81 1.38 13.88
N THR A 463 -34.61 0.08 14.04
CA THR A 463 -35.64 -0.96 13.85
C THR A 463 -36.12 -1.48 15.22
N ASP A 464 -37.44 -1.38 15.49
CA ASP A 464 -38.05 -1.78 16.77
C ASP A 464 -37.70 -3.20 17.25
N ALA A 465 -37.42 -4.11 16.33
CA ALA A 465 -37.01 -5.50 16.64
C ALA A 465 -35.56 -5.64 17.15
N ASN A 466 -34.68 -4.66 16.88
CA ASN A 466 -33.24 -4.76 17.11
C ASN A 466 -32.69 -3.84 18.20
N VAL A 467 -33.48 -2.95 18.75
CA VAL A 467 -33.09 -2.02 19.85
C VAL A 467 -32.46 -2.80 21.04
N LYS A 468 -32.99 -3.97 21.37
CA LYS A 468 -32.43 -4.82 22.44
C LYS A 468 -31.08 -5.48 22.05
N ALA A 469 -30.89 -5.84 20.78
CA ALA A 469 -29.65 -6.43 20.30
C ALA A 469 -28.56 -5.35 20.09
N ALA A 470 -28.92 -4.20 19.58
CA ALA A 470 -28.03 -3.04 19.44
C ALA A 470 -27.55 -2.51 20.80
N LYS A 471 -28.43 -2.47 21.82
CA LYS A 471 -28.04 -2.16 23.20
C LYS A 471 -27.01 -3.15 23.76
N ARG A 472 -27.00 -4.41 23.36
CA ARG A 472 -25.99 -5.40 23.79
C ARG A 472 -24.67 -5.30 23.04
N LEU A 473 -24.67 -4.88 21.77
CA LEU A 473 -23.47 -4.75 20.92
C LEU A 473 -22.84 -3.35 20.99
N GLY A 474 -23.66 -2.31 21.24
CA GLY A 474 -23.23 -0.92 21.24
C GLY A 474 -22.66 -0.40 22.56
N THR A 475 -22.62 -1.21 23.61
CA THR A 475 -22.40 -0.74 24.98
C THR A 475 -20.99 -0.26 25.32
N ILE A 476 -19.99 -0.40 24.45
CA ILE A 476 -18.64 -0.01 24.86
C ILE A 476 -18.06 1.18 24.08
N ASN A 477 -18.48 1.48 22.84
CA ASN A 477 -17.72 2.45 22.04
C ASN A 477 -18.44 3.68 21.50
N ASN A 478 -19.76 3.70 21.35
CA ASN A 478 -20.46 4.83 20.70
C ASN A 478 -21.39 5.64 21.62
N HIS A 479 -21.58 5.23 22.87
CA HIS A 479 -22.42 5.93 23.84
C HIS A 479 -21.64 6.65 24.95
N LEU A 480 -20.31 6.62 24.89
CA LEU A 480 -19.47 7.42 25.79
C LEU A 480 -19.50 8.87 25.32
N VAL A 481 -20.39 9.66 25.88
CA VAL A 481 -20.52 11.09 25.57
C VAL A 481 -19.38 11.86 26.21
N GLU A 482 -18.94 11.44 27.37
CA GLU A 482 -17.86 12.11 28.08
C GLU A 482 -17.09 11.15 28.99
N THR A 483 -15.75 11.19 28.89
CA THR A 483 -14.84 10.58 29.86
C THR A 483 -14.14 11.69 30.62
N LYS A 484 -14.40 11.83 31.92
CA LYS A 484 -13.67 12.77 32.79
C LYS A 484 -12.61 12.00 33.57
N ILE A 485 -11.37 12.45 33.42
CA ILE A 485 -10.24 11.97 34.20
C ILE A 485 -9.90 13.07 35.20
N LYS A 486 -10.04 12.82 36.49
CA LYS A 486 -9.70 13.74 37.55
C LYS A 486 -8.61 13.12 38.43
N LEU A 487 -7.47 13.77 38.50
CA LEU A 487 -6.41 13.43 39.45
C LEU A 487 -6.66 14.25 40.72
N ASP A 488 -6.80 13.58 41.84
CA ASP A 488 -6.82 14.26 43.15
C ASP A 488 -5.38 14.61 43.54
N PRO A 489 -5.06 15.90 43.69
CA PRO A 489 -3.69 16.34 44.00
C PRO A 489 -3.18 15.92 45.37
N GLU A 490 -4.05 15.69 46.36
CA GLU A 490 -3.69 15.33 47.73
C GLU A 490 -3.56 13.81 47.91
N SER A 491 -4.54 13.06 47.45
CA SER A 491 -4.55 11.59 47.59
C SER A 491 -3.81 10.86 46.45
N LYS A 492 -3.46 11.57 45.37
CA LYS A 492 -2.91 11.01 44.11
C LYS A 492 -3.82 9.92 43.49
N ALA A 493 -5.09 9.89 43.88
CA ALA A 493 -6.07 8.97 43.33
C ALA A 493 -6.54 9.44 41.95
N LEU A 494 -6.66 8.49 41.01
CA LEU A 494 -7.20 8.72 39.68
C LEU A 494 -8.69 8.34 39.68
N GLN A 495 -9.56 9.33 39.49
CA GLN A 495 -11.00 9.13 39.33
C GLN A 495 -11.36 9.14 37.85
N LEU A 496 -11.93 8.05 37.37
CA LEU A 496 -12.46 7.90 36.01
C LEU A 496 -13.99 7.92 36.09
N SER A 497 -14.62 8.88 35.46
CA SER A 497 -16.08 8.92 35.32
C SER A 497 -16.48 8.82 33.86
N PHE A 498 -17.47 7.98 33.59
CA PHE A 498 -18.01 7.77 32.26
C PHE A 498 -19.47 8.24 32.29
N SER A 499 -19.86 9.11 31.38
CA SER A 499 -21.24 9.49 31.19
C SER A 499 -21.76 8.96 29.85
N TRP A 500 -23.01 8.52 29.88
CA TRP A 500 -23.72 7.96 28.74
C TRP A 500 -24.76 8.97 28.31
N GLY A 501 -24.88 9.31 27.03
CA GLY A 501 -25.94 10.17 26.52
C GLY A 501 -27.25 9.37 26.36
N ASP A 502 -28.29 9.79 27.03
CA ASP A 502 -29.66 9.39 26.70
C ASP A 502 -30.21 10.35 25.65
N GLU A 503 -30.68 9.85 24.53
CA GLU A 503 -31.33 10.64 23.47
C GLU A 503 -32.78 11.07 23.81
N THR A 504 -33.12 11.16 25.08
CA THR A 504 -34.41 11.77 25.47
C THR A 504 -34.13 13.01 26.27
N GLY A 505 -34.33 14.17 25.62
CA GLY A 505 -34.31 15.45 26.29
C GLY A 505 -35.38 15.50 27.37
N ASP A 506 -34.96 15.32 28.60
CA ASP A 506 -35.70 15.86 29.74
C ASP A 506 -34.68 16.27 30.81
N GLN A 507 -34.63 17.59 31.03
CA GLN A 507 -33.83 18.19 32.09
C GLN A 507 -34.54 17.90 33.43
N ASN A 508 -34.02 16.92 34.16
CA ASN A 508 -34.18 16.92 35.61
C ASN A 508 -32.98 16.21 36.26
N GLN A 509 -32.08 17.02 36.75
CA GLN A 509 -31.05 16.60 37.69
C GLN A 509 -31.71 16.00 38.93
N LYS A 510 -31.47 14.76 39.21
CA LYS A 510 -31.46 14.21 40.56
C LYS A 510 -30.19 13.43 40.77
N ASP A 511 -29.44 13.88 41.75
CA ASP A 511 -28.28 13.23 42.30
C ASP A 511 -28.55 11.76 42.58
N ALA A 512 -27.86 10.88 41.88
CA ALA A 512 -27.80 9.46 42.20
C ALA A 512 -26.46 9.18 42.89
N GLY A 513 -26.57 8.79 44.15
CA GLY A 513 -25.46 8.58 45.08
C GLY A 513 -24.42 7.63 44.59
N GLY A 514 -23.15 7.99 44.83
CA GLY A 514 -21.99 7.17 44.57
C GLY A 514 -22.02 5.88 45.41
N ALA A 515 -21.98 4.77 44.73
CA ALA A 515 -21.66 3.50 45.37
C ALA A 515 -20.14 3.46 45.66
N GLN A 516 -19.78 3.66 46.92
CA GLN A 516 -18.43 3.40 47.42
C GLN A 516 -18.21 1.88 47.47
N VAL A 517 -17.24 1.40 46.72
CA VAL A 517 -16.70 0.06 46.90
C VAL A 517 -15.66 0.14 48.03
N PRO A 518 -15.78 -0.65 49.10
CA PRO A 518 -14.83 -0.60 50.23
C PRO A 518 -13.44 -1.11 49.78
N ALA A 519 -12.42 -0.37 50.15
CA ALA A 519 -11.04 -0.78 50.01
C ALA A 519 -10.76 -2.00 50.94
N SER A 520 -10.47 -3.15 50.34
CA SER A 520 -9.92 -4.29 51.09
C SER A 520 -8.41 -4.12 51.22
N SER A 521 -7.96 -3.96 52.45
CA SER A 521 -6.57 -4.04 52.84
C SER A 521 -6.03 -5.46 52.70
N ALA A 522 -5.00 -5.66 51.88
CA ALA A 522 -4.21 -6.87 51.87
C ALA A 522 -2.82 -6.60 52.46
N PRO A 523 -2.32 -7.50 53.30
CA PRO A 523 -1.03 -7.33 53.99
C PRO A 523 0.15 -7.65 53.06
N GLY A 524 1.26 -6.92 53.25
CA GLY A 524 2.47 -7.07 52.50
C GLY A 524 3.15 -8.42 52.68
N GLN A 525 3.65 -8.95 51.61
CA GLN A 525 4.77 -9.87 51.59
C GLN A 525 5.84 -9.40 50.62
N LYS A 526 7.02 -9.15 51.18
CA LYS A 526 8.28 -9.03 50.44
C LYS A 526 8.64 -10.40 49.88
N GLY A 527 8.96 -10.46 48.63
CA GLY A 527 9.51 -11.66 47.99
C GLY A 527 10.30 -11.28 46.77
N ASP A 528 11.59 -11.27 46.94
CA ASP A 528 12.63 -11.23 45.91
C ASP A 528 12.34 -12.36 44.87
N ARG A 529 12.22 -12.02 43.60
CA ARG A 529 12.34 -13.01 42.52
C ARG A 529 13.11 -12.42 41.37
N THR A 530 14.33 -12.90 41.23
CA THR A 530 15.20 -12.86 40.07
C THR A 530 14.46 -13.21 38.78
N ALA A 531 14.75 -12.47 37.71
CA ALA A 531 14.30 -12.75 36.37
C ALA A 531 14.77 -14.14 35.92
N ALA A 532 13.83 -15.05 35.75
CA ALA A 532 14.05 -16.30 35.03
C ALA A 532 13.60 -16.10 33.57
N GLU A 533 14.50 -16.44 32.68
CA GLU A 533 14.28 -16.52 31.24
C GLU A 533 13.04 -17.37 30.95
N ILE A 534 12.05 -16.79 30.28
CA ILE A 534 10.93 -17.52 29.72
C ILE A 534 11.26 -17.75 28.25
N GLU A 535 11.66 -18.97 27.93
CA GLU A 535 11.67 -19.45 26.54
C GLU A 535 10.24 -19.40 25.98
N PRO A 536 10.03 -18.98 24.73
CA PRO A 536 8.71 -18.99 24.12
C PRO A 536 8.26 -20.44 23.86
N GLU A 537 7.19 -20.84 24.54
CA GLU A 537 6.49 -22.08 24.26
C GLU A 537 6.04 -22.12 22.78
N ALA A 538 6.49 -23.12 22.07
CA ALA A 538 6.09 -23.39 20.71
C ALA A 538 4.58 -23.65 20.65
N LEU A 539 3.86 -22.87 19.85
CA LEU A 539 2.45 -23.10 19.53
C LEU A 539 2.27 -24.51 18.94
N PRO A 540 1.23 -25.25 19.35
CA PRO A 540 1.00 -26.57 18.81
C PRO A 540 0.71 -26.53 17.33
N THR A 541 1.48 -27.27 16.56
CA THR A 541 1.24 -27.56 15.15
C THR A 541 -0.14 -28.18 14.96
N PRO A 542 -0.94 -27.74 13.99
CA PRO A 542 -2.20 -28.40 13.65
C PRO A 542 -1.92 -29.85 13.22
N PRO A 543 -2.81 -30.80 13.56
CA PRO A 543 -2.59 -32.19 13.20
C PRO A 543 -2.54 -32.33 11.66
N ALA A 544 -1.47 -32.92 11.18
CA ALA A 544 -1.30 -33.28 9.79
C ALA A 544 -2.49 -34.16 9.35
N LYS A 545 -3.21 -33.69 8.33
CA LYS A 545 -4.15 -34.56 7.61
C LYS A 545 -3.32 -35.70 7.02
N LYS A 546 -3.60 -36.91 7.45
CA LYS A 546 -3.02 -38.14 6.92
C LYS A 546 -3.28 -38.19 5.42
N GLY A 547 -2.17 -38.27 4.74
CA GLY A 547 -1.97 -38.20 3.35
C GLY A 547 -2.67 -39.16 2.46
N SER A 548 -2.45 -38.84 1.26
CA SER A 548 -2.50 -39.75 0.15
C SER A 548 -1.05 -40.10 -0.22
N ASP A 549 -0.84 -41.39 -0.35
CA ASP A 549 0.12 -42.14 -1.12
C ASP A 549 1.55 -41.55 -1.36
N LYS A 550 2.54 -42.27 -0.86
CA LYS A 550 3.93 -42.19 -1.34
C LYS A 550 4.02 -42.79 -2.75
N GLY A 551 3.62 -42.01 -3.76
CA GLY A 551 4.09 -42.20 -5.10
C GLY A 551 5.55 -41.72 -5.18
N ASP A 552 6.43 -42.48 -5.84
CA ASP A 552 7.80 -42.08 -6.13
C ASP A 552 7.82 -40.65 -6.67
N LYS A 553 8.47 -39.74 -5.93
CA LYS A 553 8.61 -38.33 -6.37
C LYS A 553 9.47 -38.35 -7.64
N LYS A 554 8.87 -37.98 -8.76
CA LYS A 554 9.53 -37.95 -10.05
C LYS A 554 10.67 -36.91 -9.99
N GLU A 555 11.85 -37.32 -10.41
CA GLU A 555 13.01 -36.43 -10.47
C GLU A 555 13.19 -35.93 -11.90
N TYR A 556 13.49 -34.64 -12.05
CA TYR A 556 13.69 -33.97 -13.32
C TYR A 556 15.07 -33.30 -13.37
N THR A 557 15.65 -33.18 -14.55
CA THR A 557 16.84 -32.36 -14.77
C THR A 557 16.43 -30.93 -15.15
N LEU A 558 17.33 -29.95 -14.93
CA LEU A 558 17.08 -28.57 -15.39
C LEU A 558 16.91 -28.49 -16.92
N GLU A 559 17.53 -29.38 -17.66
CA GLU A 559 17.41 -29.46 -19.12
C GLU A 559 16.03 -29.97 -19.54
N GLU A 560 15.39 -30.82 -18.75
CA GLU A 560 14.01 -31.24 -18.97
C GLU A 560 13.07 -30.08 -18.66
N VAL A 561 13.21 -29.40 -17.54
CA VAL A 561 12.42 -28.23 -17.16
C VAL A 561 12.52 -27.13 -18.21
N ALA A 562 13.70 -26.88 -18.78
CA ALA A 562 13.94 -25.85 -19.78
C ALA A 562 13.10 -26.01 -21.07
N LYS A 563 12.55 -27.20 -21.34
CA LYS A 563 11.70 -27.47 -22.51
C LYS A 563 10.28 -26.93 -22.32
N HIS A 564 9.86 -26.73 -21.08
CA HIS A 564 8.50 -26.29 -20.70
C HIS A 564 8.51 -24.78 -20.41
N ASN A 565 8.60 -23.96 -21.46
CA ASN A 565 8.83 -22.52 -21.36
C ASN A 565 7.84 -21.66 -22.16
N THR A 566 6.65 -22.19 -22.44
CA THR A 566 5.57 -21.49 -23.15
C THR A 566 4.34 -21.31 -22.27
N GLU A 567 3.44 -20.38 -22.61
CA GLU A 567 2.18 -20.16 -21.85
C GLU A 567 1.28 -21.41 -21.79
N LYS A 568 1.42 -22.32 -22.76
CA LYS A 568 0.62 -23.56 -22.83
C LYS A 568 1.32 -24.75 -22.16
N ASP A 569 2.58 -24.56 -21.77
CA ASP A 569 3.41 -25.59 -21.14
C ASP A 569 4.53 -24.89 -20.37
N CYS A 570 4.28 -24.58 -19.10
CA CYS A 570 5.12 -23.72 -18.27
C CYS A 570 5.52 -24.41 -16.97
N TRP A 571 6.79 -24.75 -16.85
CA TRP A 571 7.35 -25.27 -15.61
C TRP A 571 8.37 -24.31 -15.03
N VAL A 572 8.47 -24.30 -13.70
CA VAL A 572 9.49 -23.54 -12.95
C VAL A 572 10.06 -24.39 -11.83
N VAL A 573 11.29 -24.10 -11.41
CA VAL A 573 11.87 -24.72 -10.21
C VAL A 573 11.87 -23.70 -9.08
N ILE A 574 11.43 -24.11 -7.89
CA ILE A 574 11.43 -23.28 -6.68
C ILE A 574 11.84 -24.16 -5.49
N GLY A 575 12.94 -23.80 -4.83
CA GLY A 575 13.45 -24.54 -3.67
C GLY A 575 13.76 -26.01 -3.98
N GLY A 576 14.21 -26.31 -5.20
CA GLY A 576 14.45 -27.67 -5.68
C GLY A 576 13.20 -28.48 -6.04
N GLN A 577 12.01 -27.90 -5.90
CA GLN A 577 10.75 -28.49 -6.38
C GLN A 577 10.47 -28.07 -7.82
N VAL A 578 10.00 -28.99 -8.65
CA VAL A 578 9.53 -28.70 -10.01
C VAL A 578 8.03 -28.50 -9.97
N LEU A 579 7.59 -27.36 -10.47
CA LEU A 579 6.19 -26.96 -10.51
C LEU A 579 5.71 -26.83 -11.96
N ASP A 580 4.63 -27.52 -12.31
CA ASP A 580 3.86 -27.25 -13.52
C ASP A 580 2.83 -26.16 -13.22
N VAL A 581 3.13 -24.95 -13.65
CA VAL A 581 2.31 -23.76 -13.39
C VAL A 581 1.47 -23.36 -14.59
N THR A 582 1.35 -24.20 -15.61
CA THR A 582 0.62 -23.94 -16.86
C THR A 582 -0.81 -23.48 -16.58
N ASN A 583 -1.55 -24.22 -15.74
CA ASN A 583 -2.93 -23.88 -15.38
C ASN A 583 -3.04 -22.82 -14.29
N PHE A 584 -1.93 -22.44 -13.64
CA PHE A 584 -1.86 -21.44 -12.58
C PHE A 584 -1.51 -20.04 -13.12
N LEU A 585 -1.06 -19.92 -14.36
CA LEU A 585 -0.61 -18.66 -14.95
C LEU A 585 -1.65 -17.54 -14.85
N GLU A 586 -2.91 -17.85 -15.16
CA GLU A 586 -4.02 -16.88 -15.10
C GLU A 586 -4.44 -16.55 -13.66
N ASP A 587 -4.21 -17.47 -12.72
CA ASP A 587 -4.56 -17.31 -11.31
C ASP A 587 -3.47 -16.60 -10.50
N HIS A 588 -2.29 -16.43 -11.08
CA HIS A 588 -1.16 -15.79 -10.40
C HIS A 588 -1.39 -14.28 -10.20
N PRO A 589 -1.35 -13.76 -8.96
CA PRO A 589 -1.64 -12.35 -8.67
C PRO A 589 -0.71 -11.35 -9.37
N GLY A 590 0.51 -11.78 -9.74
CA GLY A 590 1.48 -10.99 -10.52
C GLY A 590 1.21 -10.97 -12.02
N GLY A 591 0.20 -11.72 -12.49
CA GLY A 591 -0.13 -11.93 -13.89
C GLY A 591 0.77 -12.94 -14.61
N VAL A 592 0.33 -13.43 -15.76
CA VAL A 592 1.02 -14.44 -16.60
C VAL A 592 2.48 -14.07 -16.86
N LYS A 593 2.75 -12.83 -17.25
CA LYS A 593 4.10 -12.37 -17.60
C LYS A 593 5.10 -12.49 -16.45
N ALA A 594 4.66 -12.41 -15.19
CA ALA A 594 5.55 -12.51 -14.04
C ALA A 594 6.19 -13.90 -13.91
N ILE A 595 5.41 -14.95 -14.17
CA ILE A 595 5.92 -16.34 -14.17
C ILE A 595 6.68 -16.64 -15.47
N MET A 596 6.15 -16.20 -16.61
CA MET A 596 6.75 -16.48 -17.92
C MET A 596 8.21 -16.00 -18.07
N LEU A 597 8.61 -14.98 -17.31
CA LEU A 597 10.01 -14.54 -17.24
C LEU A 597 10.96 -15.65 -16.76
N TYR A 598 10.44 -16.59 -15.98
CA TYR A 598 11.20 -17.68 -15.36
C TYR A 598 10.79 -19.06 -15.87
N ALA A 599 9.93 -19.12 -16.87
CA ALA A 599 9.49 -20.37 -17.48
C ALA A 599 10.69 -21.19 -17.96
N GLY A 600 10.73 -22.47 -17.59
CA GLY A 600 11.81 -23.37 -17.90
C GLY A 600 13.11 -23.19 -17.08
N ARG A 601 13.05 -22.46 -15.93
CA ARG A 601 14.26 -22.13 -15.15
C ARG A 601 14.04 -22.32 -13.65
N ASP A 602 15.16 -22.29 -12.92
CA ASP A 602 15.15 -22.11 -11.47
C ASP A 602 14.83 -20.63 -11.15
N ALA A 603 13.75 -20.42 -10.44
CA ALA A 603 13.24 -19.13 -10.00
C ALA A 603 13.27 -19.00 -8.48
N THR A 604 14.04 -19.84 -7.77
CA THR A 604 14.05 -19.89 -6.30
C THR A 604 14.39 -18.55 -5.70
N GLU A 605 15.47 -17.90 -6.14
CA GLU A 605 15.87 -16.61 -5.59
C GLU A 605 14.80 -15.53 -5.80
N GLU A 606 14.23 -15.47 -7.00
CA GLU A 606 13.21 -14.48 -7.32
C GLU A 606 11.89 -14.78 -6.62
N PHE A 607 11.54 -16.04 -6.47
CA PHE A 607 10.36 -16.46 -5.72
C PHE A 607 10.49 -16.08 -4.24
N ASP A 608 11.60 -16.40 -3.60
CA ASP A 608 11.86 -16.09 -2.18
C ASP A 608 11.91 -14.58 -1.92
N MET A 609 12.28 -13.79 -2.94
CA MET A 609 12.27 -12.33 -2.84
C MET A 609 10.87 -11.74 -2.72
N ILE A 610 9.86 -12.40 -3.28
CA ILE A 610 8.53 -11.80 -3.47
C ILE A 610 7.38 -12.63 -2.91
N HIS A 611 7.65 -13.83 -2.40
CA HIS A 611 6.64 -14.70 -1.83
C HIS A 611 7.02 -15.15 -0.41
N PRO A 612 6.03 -15.36 0.48
CA PRO A 612 6.29 -16.01 1.76
C PRO A 612 6.70 -17.47 1.55
N PRO A 613 7.49 -18.07 2.46
CA PRO A 613 8.02 -19.44 2.30
C PRO A 613 6.96 -20.54 2.11
N ASN A 614 5.73 -20.30 2.58
CA ASN A 614 4.62 -21.22 2.49
C ASN A 614 3.69 -20.97 1.29
N ALA A 615 4.02 -20.05 0.39
CA ALA A 615 3.13 -19.63 -0.70
C ALA A 615 2.73 -20.79 -1.62
N ILE A 616 3.68 -21.66 -2.02
CA ILE A 616 3.38 -22.82 -2.87
C ILE A 616 2.41 -23.76 -2.17
N ALA A 617 2.71 -24.13 -0.91
CA ALA A 617 1.89 -25.07 -0.15
C ALA A 617 0.47 -24.51 0.10
N LYS A 618 0.32 -23.20 0.21
CA LYS A 618 -0.96 -22.54 0.50
C LYS A 618 -1.79 -22.24 -0.75
N TYR A 619 -1.15 -21.80 -1.83
CA TYR A 619 -1.87 -21.25 -2.99
C TYR A 619 -1.78 -22.08 -4.27
N ALA A 620 -0.75 -22.94 -4.37
CA ALA A 620 -0.50 -23.73 -5.56
C ALA A 620 0.03 -25.14 -5.25
N PRO A 621 -0.54 -25.87 -4.24
CA PRO A 621 -0.02 -27.17 -3.83
C PRO A 621 -0.08 -28.22 -4.93
N ASP A 622 -1.06 -28.11 -5.83
CA ASP A 622 -1.30 -29.05 -6.92
C ASP A 622 -0.34 -28.86 -8.12
N THR A 623 0.47 -27.78 -8.11
CA THR A 623 1.44 -27.52 -9.16
C THR A 623 2.74 -28.30 -8.99
N VAL A 624 3.04 -28.82 -7.78
CA VAL A 624 4.28 -29.55 -7.51
C VAL A 624 4.24 -30.93 -8.14
N ILE A 625 5.05 -31.15 -9.18
CA ILE A 625 5.08 -32.40 -9.97
C ILE A 625 6.31 -33.30 -9.66
N GLY A 626 7.30 -32.77 -8.95
CA GLY A 626 8.51 -33.52 -8.62
C GLY A 626 9.61 -32.65 -8.00
N THR A 627 10.84 -33.14 -8.06
CA THR A 627 12.04 -32.46 -7.54
C THR A 627 13.16 -32.46 -8.60
N ILE A 628 14.08 -31.52 -8.46
CA ILE A 628 15.29 -31.50 -9.31
C ILE A 628 16.23 -32.60 -8.87
N LYS A 629 16.78 -33.32 -9.86
CA LYS A 629 17.83 -34.29 -9.67
C LYS A 629 19.13 -33.57 -9.27
N SER A 630 19.65 -33.87 -8.09
CA SER A 630 20.89 -33.29 -7.56
C SER A 630 22.14 -33.70 -8.37
#